data_32961bbb8106115fccf38e4cc40e190d
#
_entry.id   32961bbb8106115fccf38e4cc40e190d
#
_cell.length_a   1.000
_cell.length_b   1.000
_cell.length_c   1.000
_cell.angle_alpha   90.00
_cell.angle_beta   90.00
_cell.angle_gamma   90.00
#
_symmetry.space_group_name_H-M   'P 1'
#
loop_
_entity.id
_entity.type
_entity.pdbx_description
1 polymer ?
#
loop_
_entity_poly.entity_id
_entity_poly.type
_entity_poly.pdbx_seq_one_letter_code
_entity_poly.pdbx_strand_id
1 'polypeptide(L)'
;ARAFSGDVTAGPYTLDNVPVTTGAGTAQVIVRDAAGHETETSVPFFASPALLRPGLDEWSADAGLPRLGYGSAGDFYAPSLVGSATWRHGFNAALTGEAHAEGGAGIVDGGVGAVLKTGEFGVASAALAASRGPFGIGAQAFLSYQTSLWGINVSASLQRSFGPYEDLAAATAQSPSGGPSAAFYLTSGPPRELEGLNLSAPLPFDPQSSLSASYVRQVDALGNRAEILSAAYSRPMPFGGSFYANVFRDFAGGNTGVYLGLNMPLGASTSVSTGVASAAGRSTITSDIVRPLGPDTGSLGWRLRDAEGAVPYREASASYRAGFGTATLDARSDSTATTGSLELRGGIAAMDGGVFFSDWIDDGFAVVKTGTPGVKVLNENRLVGVTGSNGMLLVPGLRAYQSNKIAIDPTDLPVDTEAGTTRQIVAPADGAGVAVDFDVQSDGGSALVTFKRPDGSPVPVGAEGQLASGGDFVVGYDGQAFIHSLAASNHVSIQFLDGACKAEFGFTPRRGQQVGIGPVLCK
;
A
#
# COMPACT_ATOMS: atom_id res chain seq x y z
N ALA A 1 5.36 -10.45 16.51
CA ALA A 1 5.50 -11.75 15.87
C ALA A 1 4.26 -12.03 15.02
N ARG A 2 4.46 -12.55 13.81
CA ARG A 2 3.35 -13.07 12.97
C ARG A 2 3.36 -14.57 13.11
N ALA A 3 2.21 -15.17 13.38
CA ALA A 3 2.05 -16.62 13.42
C ALA A 3 1.32 -17.07 12.14
N PHE A 4 1.82 -18.10 11.52
CA PHE A 4 1.21 -18.82 10.40
C PHE A 4 1.04 -20.27 10.82
N SER A 5 -0.09 -20.88 10.52
CA SER A 5 -0.33 -22.30 10.79
C SER A 5 -0.96 -22.96 9.57
N GLY A 6 -0.59 -24.21 9.31
CA GLY A 6 -1.13 -25.02 8.23
C GLY A 6 -0.81 -26.48 8.46
N ASP A 7 -1.61 -27.37 7.87
CA ASP A 7 -1.40 -28.81 7.91
C ASP A 7 -0.40 -29.21 6.82
N VAL A 8 0.54 -30.08 7.18
CA VAL A 8 1.52 -30.65 6.25
C VAL A 8 1.40 -32.17 6.25
N THR A 9 1.54 -32.79 5.08
CA THR A 9 1.58 -34.24 4.94
C THR A 9 2.88 -34.79 5.50
N ALA A 10 2.86 -36.04 6.03
CA ALA A 10 4.06 -36.68 6.50
C ALA A 10 5.08 -36.86 5.36
N GLY A 11 6.31 -36.38 5.55
CA GLY A 11 7.40 -36.41 4.58
C GLY A 11 8.14 -35.06 4.45
N PRO A 12 9.04 -34.93 3.47
CA PRO A 12 9.68 -33.64 3.18
C PRO A 12 8.63 -32.62 2.78
N TYR A 13 8.64 -31.44 3.39
CA TYR A 13 7.74 -30.34 3.05
C TYR A 13 8.52 -29.04 2.84
N THR A 14 7.95 -28.15 2.05
CA THR A 14 8.47 -26.81 1.80
C THR A 14 7.46 -25.79 2.33
N LEU A 15 7.94 -24.82 3.09
CA LEU A 15 7.12 -23.68 3.50
C LEU A 15 7.41 -22.53 2.57
N ASP A 16 6.50 -22.30 1.61
CA ASP A 16 6.58 -21.19 0.68
C ASP A 16 5.75 -20.01 1.17
N ASN A 17 6.17 -18.79 0.81
CA ASN A 17 5.45 -17.55 1.10
C ASN A 17 5.23 -17.25 2.59
N VAL A 18 6.14 -17.62 3.45
CA VAL A 18 6.09 -17.22 4.87
C VAL A 18 6.20 -15.69 4.95
N PRO A 19 5.21 -14.98 5.53
CA PRO A 19 5.29 -13.54 5.66
C PRO A 19 6.37 -13.15 6.65
N VAL A 20 7.45 -12.55 6.16
CA VAL A 20 8.57 -12.05 6.97
C VAL A 20 8.55 -10.53 7.06
N THR A 21 9.06 -9.99 8.16
CA THR A 21 9.35 -8.55 8.27
C THR A 21 10.67 -8.24 7.60
N THR A 22 10.81 -7.04 7.03
CA THR A 22 12.09 -6.57 6.49
C THR A 22 13.15 -6.46 7.58
N GLY A 23 14.41 -6.74 7.21
CA GLY A 23 15.55 -6.78 8.12
C GLY A 23 15.92 -8.21 8.53
N ALA A 24 16.82 -8.31 9.50
CA ALA A 24 17.21 -9.58 10.09
C ALA A 24 16.13 -10.08 11.06
N GLY A 25 15.90 -11.38 11.05
CA GLY A 25 14.95 -12.02 11.95
C GLY A 25 15.24 -13.50 12.10
N THR A 26 14.48 -14.15 12.97
CA THR A 26 14.51 -15.60 13.16
C THR A 26 13.10 -16.13 13.00
N ALA A 27 12.91 -17.04 12.08
CA ALA A 27 11.66 -17.78 11.92
C ALA A 27 11.72 -19.04 12.81
N GLN A 28 10.76 -19.18 13.72
CA GLN A 28 10.57 -20.40 14.49
C GLN A 28 9.56 -21.28 13.75
N VAL A 29 9.98 -22.45 13.34
CA VAL A 29 9.13 -23.46 12.71
C VAL A 29 8.85 -24.54 13.75
N ILE A 30 7.60 -24.62 14.19
CA ILE A 30 7.14 -25.63 15.15
C ILE A 30 6.32 -26.66 14.37
N VAL A 31 6.81 -27.88 14.30
CA VAL A 31 6.11 -29.01 13.67
C VAL A 31 5.58 -29.90 14.78
N ARG A 32 4.28 -30.12 14.76
CA ARG A 32 3.61 -31.02 15.70
C ARG A 32 3.17 -32.31 14.99
N ASP A 33 3.60 -33.46 15.49
CA ASP A 33 3.18 -34.76 14.95
C ASP A 33 1.79 -35.18 15.47
N ALA A 34 1.24 -36.25 14.90
CA ALA A 34 -0.05 -36.79 15.30
C ALA A 34 -0.10 -37.31 16.75
N ALA A 35 1.05 -37.57 17.37
CA ALA A 35 1.18 -37.97 18.78
C ALA A 35 1.32 -36.76 19.73
N GLY A 36 1.42 -35.55 19.17
CA GLY A 36 1.52 -34.30 19.93
C GLY A 36 2.94 -33.88 20.29
N HIS A 37 3.97 -34.58 19.77
CA HIS A 37 5.35 -34.15 19.96
C HIS A 37 5.64 -32.92 19.08
N GLU A 38 6.28 -31.93 19.66
CA GLU A 38 6.66 -30.69 18.97
C GLU A 38 8.16 -30.67 18.69
N THR A 39 8.52 -30.42 17.44
CA THR A 39 9.91 -30.18 17.02
C THR A 39 10.02 -28.73 16.62
N GLU A 40 10.86 -27.97 17.32
CA GLU A 40 11.14 -26.59 17.04
C GLU A 40 12.45 -26.46 16.26
N THR A 41 12.40 -25.76 15.13
CA THR A 41 13.57 -25.41 14.33
C THR A 41 13.62 -23.89 14.18
N SER A 42 14.76 -23.31 14.49
CA SER A 42 15.00 -21.87 14.38
C SER A 42 15.82 -21.60 13.11
N VAL A 43 15.26 -20.80 12.20
CA VAL A 43 15.89 -20.45 10.93
C VAL A 43 16.13 -18.95 10.87
N PRO A 44 17.39 -18.50 10.92
CA PRO A 44 17.69 -17.08 10.74
C PRO A 44 17.41 -16.65 9.30
N PHE A 45 16.88 -15.44 9.12
CA PHE A 45 16.65 -14.86 7.81
C PHE A 45 17.00 -13.37 7.76
N PHE A 46 17.27 -12.88 6.56
CA PHE A 46 17.33 -11.46 6.25
C PHE A 46 16.46 -11.18 5.03
N ALA A 47 15.48 -10.27 5.17
CA ALA A 47 14.58 -9.86 4.10
C ALA A 47 14.80 -8.38 3.74
N SER A 48 14.96 -8.07 2.46
CA SER A 48 15.08 -6.72 1.95
C SER A 48 14.10 -6.48 0.81
N PRO A 49 13.38 -5.34 0.79
CA PRO A 49 12.51 -4.98 -0.33
C PRO A 49 13.30 -4.71 -1.63
N ALA A 50 14.62 -4.53 -1.53
CA ALA A 50 15.48 -4.38 -2.70
C ALA A 50 15.68 -5.67 -3.50
N LEU A 51 15.40 -6.84 -2.91
CA LEU A 51 15.52 -8.14 -3.58
C LEU A 51 14.16 -8.59 -4.12
N LEU A 52 14.13 -8.95 -5.39
CA LEU A 52 12.96 -9.58 -6.03
C LEU A 52 13.02 -11.11 -5.89
N ARG A 53 11.85 -11.74 -5.93
CA ARG A 53 11.76 -13.22 -6.02
C ARG A 53 12.39 -13.71 -7.32
N PRO A 54 12.93 -14.94 -7.33
CA PRO A 54 13.41 -15.56 -8.56
C PRO A 54 12.35 -15.56 -9.66
N GLY A 55 12.73 -15.10 -10.86
CA GLY A 55 11.85 -15.03 -12.02
C GLY A 55 10.81 -13.90 -12.01
N LEU A 56 10.82 -13.03 -11.01
CA LEU A 56 9.93 -11.86 -10.99
C LEU A 56 10.57 -10.71 -11.79
N ASP A 57 9.77 -10.14 -12.69
CA ASP A 57 10.08 -8.91 -13.41
C ASP A 57 9.23 -7.77 -12.85
N GLU A 58 9.86 -6.63 -12.63
CA GLU A 58 9.24 -5.37 -12.27
C GLU A 58 9.71 -4.32 -13.28
N TRP A 59 8.79 -3.55 -13.85
CA TRP A 59 9.14 -2.50 -14.78
C TRP A 59 8.21 -1.30 -14.65
N SER A 60 8.75 -0.12 -14.91
CA SER A 60 8.00 1.11 -15.06
C SER A 60 8.48 1.87 -16.28
N ALA A 61 7.58 2.65 -16.88
CA ALA A 61 7.91 3.57 -17.95
C ALA A 61 6.99 4.79 -17.85
N ASP A 62 7.60 5.96 -17.80
CA ASP A 62 6.92 7.23 -17.64
C ASP A 62 7.32 8.19 -18.76
N ALA A 63 6.38 9.01 -19.23
CA ALA A 63 6.64 10.09 -20.17
C ALA A 63 5.73 11.28 -19.85
N GLY A 64 6.30 12.47 -19.90
CA GLY A 64 5.53 13.68 -19.59
C GLY A 64 6.39 14.93 -19.51
N LEU A 65 5.78 15.99 -18.96
CA LEU A 65 6.46 17.24 -18.66
C LEU A 65 6.81 17.26 -17.17
N PRO A 66 8.09 17.41 -16.79
CA PRO A 66 8.48 17.48 -15.39
C PRO A 66 7.82 18.64 -14.66
N ARG A 67 7.20 18.35 -13.51
CA ARG A 67 6.64 19.37 -12.63
C ARG A 67 7.75 19.95 -11.75
N LEU A 68 7.93 21.25 -11.85
CA LEU A 68 8.92 22.00 -11.07
C LEU A 68 8.28 22.54 -9.80
N GLY A 69 9.04 22.56 -8.70
CA GLY A 69 8.57 23.14 -7.45
C GLY A 69 7.40 22.39 -6.80
N TYR A 70 7.38 21.07 -6.88
CA TYR A 70 6.37 20.24 -6.20
C TYR A 70 6.21 20.64 -4.72
N GLY A 71 4.95 20.87 -4.28
CA GLY A 71 4.66 21.33 -2.93
C GLY A 71 4.82 22.85 -2.71
N SER A 72 5.17 23.62 -3.76
CA SER A 72 5.15 25.09 -3.75
C SER A 72 3.81 25.67 -4.25
N ALA A 73 3.63 26.98 -4.10
CA ALA A 73 2.39 27.68 -4.44
C ALA A 73 2.14 27.86 -5.96
N GLY A 74 2.37 26.82 -6.77
CA GLY A 74 2.07 26.87 -8.20
C GLY A 74 2.46 25.60 -8.94
N ASP A 75 1.80 25.36 -10.06
CA ASP A 75 2.07 24.25 -10.96
C ASP A 75 2.93 24.75 -12.12
N PHE A 76 4.23 24.61 -11.97
CA PHE A 76 5.19 24.92 -13.01
C PHE A 76 5.68 23.63 -13.66
N TYR A 77 5.66 23.58 -14.99
CA TYR A 77 6.13 22.43 -15.76
C TYR A 77 7.30 22.85 -16.67
N ALA A 78 8.32 22.02 -16.75
CA ALA A 78 9.36 22.20 -17.75
C ALA A 78 8.75 22.04 -19.15
N PRO A 79 9.18 22.84 -20.15
CA PRO A 79 8.57 22.81 -21.49
C PRO A 79 9.00 21.60 -22.33
N SER A 80 9.96 20.82 -21.85
CA SER A 80 10.53 19.68 -22.59
C SER A 80 9.84 18.38 -22.20
N LEU A 81 9.38 17.64 -23.21
CA LEU A 81 8.94 16.25 -23.01
C LEU A 81 10.15 15.39 -22.61
N VAL A 82 9.95 14.61 -21.57
CA VAL A 82 10.96 13.65 -21.06
C VAL A 82 10.33 12.27 -20.88
N GLY A 83 11.16 11.26 -20.78
CA GLY A 83 10.73 9.91 -20.44
C GLY A 83 11.78 9.20 -19.62
N SER A 84 11.34 8.26 -18.80
CA SER A 84 12.18 7.35 -18.03
C SER A 84 11.62 5.94 -18.10
N ALA A 85 12.49 4.95 -17.97
CA ALA A 85 12.12 3.55 -17.88
C ALA A 85 13.06 2.82 -16.93
N THR A 86 12.50 1.96 -16.09
CA THR A 86 13.24 1.10 -15.18
C THR A 86 12.77 -0.34 -15.36
N TRP A 87 13.70 -1.29 -15.33
CA TRP A 87 13.44 -2.71 -15.33
C TRP A 87 14.28 -3.39 -14.26
N ARG A 88 13.66 -4.27 -13.47
CA ARG A 88 14.32 -5.07 -12.43
C ARG A 88 13.94 -6.54 -12.61
N HIS A 89 14.89 -7.43 -12.40
CA HIS A 89 14.70 -8.87 -12.53
C HIS A 89 15.34 -9.64 -11.40
N GLY A 90 14.58 -10.54 -10.78
CA GLY A 90 15.07 -11.48 -9.76
C GLY A 90 15.70 -12.70 -10.42
N PHE A 91 17.02 -12.75 -10.57
CA PHE A 91 17.74 -13.89 -11.18
C PHE A 91 17.68 -15.14 -10.29
N ASN A 92 17.82 -14.95 -8.99
CA ASN A 92 17.72 -16.01 -7.98
C ASN A 92 17.40 -15.40 -6.60
N ALA A 93 17.33 -16.22 -5.56
CA ALA A 93 17.01 -15.76 -4.20
C ALA A 93 18.05 -14.80 -3.58
N ALA A 94 19.20 -14.64 -4.22
CA ALA A 94 20.29 -13.80 -3.72
C ALA A 94 20.64 -12.63 -4.65
N LEU A 95 20.16 -12.63 -5.90
CA LEU A 95 20.58 -11.63 -6.90
C LEU A 95 19.38 -11.06 -7.64
N THR A 96 19.25 -9.73 -7.58
CA THR A 96 18.36 -8.92 -8.42
C THR A 96 19.21 -7.99 -9.28
N GLY A 97 18.94 -7.94 -10.59
CA GLY A 97 19.52 -6.97 -11.50
C GLY A 97 18.56 -5.83 -11.78
N GLU A 98 19.09 -4.67 -12.16
CA GLU A 98 18.34 -3.47 -12.51
C GLU A 98 18.95 -2.79 -13.72
N ALA A 99 18.10 -2.24 -14.59
CA ALA A 99 18.48 -1.35 -15.68
C ALA A 99 17.57 -0.14 -15.68
N HIS A 100 18.14 1.04 -15.91
CA HIS A 100 17.44 2.32 -15.95
C HIS A 100 17.86 3.12 -17.16
N ALA A 101 16.94 3.88 -17.74
CA ALA A 101 17.22 4.81 -18.82
C ALA A 101 16.32 6.05 -18.71
N GLU A 102 16.89 7.21 -19.00
CA GLU A 102 16.18 8.49 -19.06
C GLU A 102 16.54 9.23 -20.34
N GLY A 103 15.61 10.05 -20.82
CA GLY A 103 15.86 10.87 -22.00
C GLY A 103 14.90 12.04 -22.14
N GLY A 104 15.38 13.10 -22.80
CA GLY A 104 14.66 14.35 -23.00
C GLY A 104 15.41 15.55 -22.42
N ALA A 105 14.89 16.76 -22.63
CA ALA A 105 15.50 18.02 -22.18
C ALA A 105 16.99 18.19 -22.60
N GLY A 106 17.40 17.53 -23.69
CA GLY A 106 18.78 17.60 -24.23
C GLY A 106 19.75 16.59 -23.62
N ILE A 107 19.30 15.68 -22.76
CA ILE A 107 20.13 14.63 -22.17
C ILE A 107 19.65 13.23 -22.54
N VAL A 108 20.57 12.28 -22.43
CA VAL A 108 20.30 10.85 -22.37
C VAL A 108 21.16 10.27 -21.24
N ASP A 109 20.51 9.56 -20.33
CA ASP A 109 21.14 8.84 -19.22
C ASP A 109 20.74 7.36 -19.25
N GLY A 110 21.63 6.49 -18.79
CA GLY A 110 21.34 5.07 -18.63
C GLY A 110 22.28 4.42 -17.62
N GLY A 111 21.76 3.45 -16.89
CA GLY A 111 22.47 2.78 -15.82
C GLY A 111 22.08 1.32 -15.67
N VAL A 112 22.97 0.58 -15.01
CA VAL A 112 22.74 -0.80 -14.59
C VAL A 112 23.15 -0.97 -13.14
N GLY A 113 22.41 -1.83 -12.43
CA GLY A 113 22.65 -2.09 -11.03
C GLY A 113 22.41 -3.56 -10.68
N ALA A 114 22.88 -3.93 -9.50
CA ALA A 114 22.63 -5.23 -8.93
C ALA A 114 22.49 -5.14 -7.42
N VAL A 115 21.60 -5.95 -6.86
CA VAL A 115 21.40 -6.15 -5.42
C VAL A 115 21.75 -7.60 -5.10
N LEU A 116 22.67 -7.81 -4.17
CA LEU A 116 23.19 -9.10 -3.78
C LEU A 116 22.94 -9.36 -2.30
N LYS A 117 22.27 -10.46 -1.98
CA LYS A 117 22.17 -10.97 -0.60
C LYS A 117 23.47 -11.66 -0.21
N THR A 118 24.13 -11.18 0.85
CA THR A 118 25.40 -11.71 1.36
C THR A 118 25.17 -12.73 2.49
N GLY A 119 24.30 -13.70 2.24
CA GLY A 119 23.91 -14.69 3.24
C GLY A 119 23.11 -14.07 4.38
N GLU A 120 23.51 -14.38 5.62
CA GLU A 120 22.92 -13.83 6.85
C GLU A 120 23.46 -12.42 7.18
N PHE A 121 24.51 -12.00 6.49
CA PHE A 121 25.24 -10.76 6.79
C PHE A 121 24.58 -9.51 6.21
N GLY A 122 23.56 -9.67 5.36
CA GLY A 122 22.82 -8.52 4.85
C GLY A 122 22.72 -8.46 3.33
N VAL A 123 22.60 -7.23 2.80
CA VAL A 123 22.41 -6.96 1.37
C VAL A 123 23.38 -5.86 0.92
N ALA A 124 24.09 -6.12 -0.16
CA ALA A 124 24.93 -5.16 -0.86
C ALA A 124 24.23 -4.73 -2.17
N SER A 125 24.34 -3.46 -2.54
CA SER A 125 23.88 -2.96 -3.85
C SER A 125 25.01 -2.19 -4.52
N ALA A 126 25.10 -2.32 -5.84
CA ALA A 126 26.02 -1.56 -6.68
C ALA A 126 25.31 -1.12 -7.95
N ALA A 127 25.56 0.11 -8.42
CA ALA A 127 25.06 0.62 -9.68
C ALA A 127 26.07 1.53 -10.35
N LEU A 128 26.04 1.55 -11.68
CA LEU A 128 26.79 2.44 -12.54
C LEU A 128 25.85 3.05 -13.55
N ALA A 129 25.93 4.37 -13.72
CA ALA A 129 25.19 5.12 -14.72
C ALA A 129 26.12 6.02 -15.53
N ALA A 130 25.71 6.36 -16.74
CA ALA A 130 26.41 7.31 -17.58
C ALA A 130 25.42 8.20 -18.31
N SER A 131 25.70 9.49 -18.35
CA SER A 131 24.88 10.47 -19.05
C SER A 131 25.67 11.20 -20.13
N ARG A 132 24.95 11.67 -21.14
CA ARG A 132 25.42 12.59 -22.15
C ARG A 132 24.46 13.74 -22.29
N GLY A 133 24.95 14.94 -22.06
CA GLY A 133 24.17 16.18 -22.12
C GLY A 133 24.95 17.33 -22.79
N PRO A 134 24.44 18.54 -22.69
CA PRO A 134 25.07 19.74 -23.28
C PRO A 134 26.50 20.00 -22.77
N PHE A 135 26.79 19.58 -21.53
CA PHE A 135 28.11 19.82 -20.92
C PHE A 135 29.11 18.68 -21.13
N GLY A 136 28.69 17.59 -21.82
CA GLY A 136 29.58 16.47 -22.15
C GLY A 136 29.06 15.12 -21.65
N ILE A 137 30.02 14.21 -21.37
CA ILE A 137 29.73 12.87 -20.87
C ILE A 137 30.16 12.79 -19.42
N GLY A 138 29.27 12.33 -18.56
CA GLY A 138 29.52 12.05 -17.16
C GLY A 138 29.15 10.62 -16.77
N ALA A 139 29.60 10.20 -15.61
CA ALA A 139 29.25 8.90 -15.04
C ALA A 139 28.98 9.02 -13.55
N GLN A 140 28.21 8.08 -13.01
CA GLN A 140 27.93 7.99 -11.58
C GLN A 140 28.09 6.54 -11.12
N ALA A 141 28.67 6.36 -9.94
CA ALA A 141 28.77 5.08 -9.27
C ALA A 141 28.06 5.16 -7.92
N PHE A 142 27.34 4.11 -7.59
CA PHE A 142 26.65 3.94 -6.33
C PHE A 142 27.00 2.60 -5.69
N LEU A 143 27.23 2.60 -4.38
CA LEU A 143 27.41 1.41 -3.56
C LEU A 143 26.59 1.56 -2.28
N SER A 144 25.95 0.49 -1.82
CA SER A 144 25.35 0.46 -0.49
C SER A 144 25.47 -0.90 0.16
N TYR A 145 25.41 -0.91 1.49
CA TYR A 145 25.39 -2.11 2.31
C TYR A 145 24.45 -1.94 3.49
N GLN A 146 23.61 -2.93 3.72
CA GLN A 146 22.67 -2.97 4.83
C GLN A 146 22.79 -4.29 5.57
N THR A 147 22.88 -4.22 6.88
CA THR A 147 22.96 -5.41 7.74
C THR A 147 22.34 -5.16 9.11
N SER A 148 22.06 -6.24 9.83
CA SER A 148 21.71 -6.21 11.24
C SER A 148 22.53 -7.28 11.97
N LEU A 149 23.47 -6.86 12.78
CA LEU A 149 24.38 -7.73 13.52
C LEU A 149 24.25 -7.44 15.01
N TRP A 150 24.03 -8.46 15.84
CA TRP A 150 23.92 -8.35 17.30
C TRP A 150 22.91 -7.29 17.78
N GLY A 151 21.82 -7.12 17.03
CA GLY A 151 20.81 -6.10 17.32
C GLY A 151 21.18 -4.68 16.89
N ILE A 152 22.34 -4.47 16.25
CA ILE A 152 22.75 -3.20 15.67
C ILE A 152 22.40 -3.22 14.18
N ASN A 153 21.57 -2.28 13.74
CA ASN A 153 21.31 -2.06 12.32
C ASN A 153 22.36 -1.10 11.76
N VAL A 154 22.97 -1.49 10.65
CA VAL A 154 23.99 -0.73 9.95
C VAL A 154 23.55 -0.49 8.53
N SER A 155 23.60 0.75 8.06
CA SER A 155 23.37 1.13 6.66
C SER A 155 24.48 2.07 6.23
N ALA A 156 25.21 1.70 5.18
CA ALA A 156 26.24 2.51 4.57
C ALA A 156 25.94 2.73 3.09
N SER A 157 26.20 3.93 2.58
CA SER A 157 26.05 4.25 1.16
C SER A 157 27.14 5.19 0.69
N LEU A 158 27.52 5.06 -0.58
CA LEU A 158 28.51 5.88 -1.25
C LEU A 158 28.00 6.15 -2.67
N GLN A 159 27.93 7.42 -3.06
CA GLN A 159 27.67 7.85 -4.42
C GLN A 159 28.78 8.79 -4.87
N ARG A 160 29.26 8.59 -6.09
CA ARG A 160 30.28 9.42 -6.72
C ARG A 160 29.92 9.73 -8.17
N SER A 161 29.90 11.00 -8.51
CA SER A 161 29.72 11.47 -9.88
C SER A 161 31.06 11.91 -10.47
N PHE A 162 31.29 11.55 -11.71
CA PHE A 162 32.53 11.79 -12.48
C PHE A 162 32.20 12.58 -13.74
N GLY A 163 32.95 13.62 -14.03
CA GLY A 163 32.66 14.50 -15.15
C GLY A 163 31.33 15.26 -14.99
N PRO A 164 30.78 15.79 -16.08
CA PRO A 164 29.49 16.50 -16.06
C PRO A 164 28.31 15.52 -16.14
N TYR A 165 28.16 14.68 -15.13
CA TYR A 165 27.01 13.78 -15.03
C TYR A 165 25.73 14.59 -14.73
N GLU A 166 24.70 14.34 -15.53
CA GLU A 166 23.38 14.97 -15.43
C GLU A 166 22.29 13.90 -15.53
N ASP A 167 21.28 14.01 -14.68
CA ASP A 167 20.01 13.28 -14.76
C ASP A 167 18.88 14.19 -15.25
N LEU A 168 17.70 13.66 -15.49
CA LEU A 168 16.54 14.46 -15.92
C LEU A 168 16.19 15.56 -14.92
N ALA A 169 16.34 15.33 -13.62
CA ALA A 169 16.03 16.31 -12.61
C ALA A 169 16.98 17.52 -12.73
N ALA A 170 18.27 17.28 -12.90
CA ALA A 170 19.25 18.35 -13.12
C ALA A 170 19.03 19.10 -14.44
N ALA A 171 18.80 18.36 -15.53
CA ALA A 171 18.60 18.95 -16.86
C ALA A 171 17.33 19.81 -16.95
N THR A 172 16.26 19.42 -16.30
CA THR A 172 15.00 20.17 -16.28
C THR A 172 15.01 21.32 -15.29
N ALA A 173 15.74 21.19 -14.17
CA ALA A 173 15.93 22.25 -13.20
C ALA A 173 16.66 23.47 -13.81
N GLN A 174 17.51 23.27 -14.79
CA GLN A 174 18.25 24.31 -15.51
C GLN A 174 17.42 25.01 -16.61
N SER A 175 16.19 24.55 -16.88
CA SER A 175 15.31 25.18 -17.88
C SER A 175 14.94 26.61 -17.47
N PRO A 176 15.03 27.59 -18.40
CA PRO A 176 14.77 29.00 -18.11
C PRO A 176 13.29 29.37 -17.94
N SER A 177 12.42 28.42 -17.71
CA SER A 177 11.00 28.65 -17.45
C SER A 177 10.79 29.27 -16.08
N GLY A 178 10.94 30.56 -16.01
CA GLY A 178 10.79 31.53 -14.94
C GLY A 178 9.83 31.34 -13.78
N GLY A 179 9.93 30.21 -13.06
CA GLY A 179 9.29 30.05 -11.77
C GLY A 179 10.09 30.73 -10.65
N PRO A 180 9.45 31.14 -9.54
CA PRO A 180 10.13 31.83 -8.43
C PRO A 180 11.24 31.02 -7.74
N SER A 181 11.40 29.75 -8.09
CA SER A 181 12.41 28.80 -7.55
C SER A 181 13.56 28.48 -8.51
N ALA A 182 13.64 29.14 -9.68
CA ALA A 182 14.69 28.84 -10.67
C ALA A 182 16.11 28.94 -10.09
N ALA A 183 16.36 29.87 -9.19
CA ALA A 183 17.67 30.02 -8.54
C ALA A 183 18.03 28.83 -7.64
N PHE A 184 17.05 28.21 -7.00
CA PHE A 184 17.26 27.01 -6.18
C PHE A 184 17.64 25.80 -7.05
N TYR A 185 17.01 25.64 -8.21
CA TYR A 185 17.25 24.51 -9.12
C TYR A 185 18.56 24.64 -9.92
N LEU A 186 19.02 25.87 -10.22
CA LEU A 186 20.29 26.13 -10.89
C LEU A 186 21.52 25.62 -10.09
N THR A 187 21.35 25.35 -8.79
CA THR A 187 22.41 24.81 -7.91
C THR A 187 22.27 23.32 -7.61
N SER A 188 21.25 22.64 -8.13
CA SER A 188 20.81 21.30 -7.69
C SER A 188 21.11 20.18 -8.69
N GLY A 189 22.28 20.19 -9.34
CA GLY A 189 22.78 19.02 -10.06
C GLY A 189 23.06 17.86 -9.09
N PRO A 190 23.23 16.63 -9.62
CA PRO A 190 23.62 15.48 -8.81
C PRO A 190 24.90 15.78 -8.01
N PRO A 191 24.96 15.40 -6.71
CA PRO A 191 26.15 15.66 -5.90
C PRO A 191 27.36 14.94 -6.47
N ARG A 192 28.53 15.57 -6.40
CA ARG A 192 29.80 14.95 -6.78
C ARG A 192 30.15 13.79 -5.85
N GLU A 193 29.85 13.96 -4.56
CA GLU A 193 30.07 12.96 -3.52
C GLU A 193 28.89 12.98 -2.56
N LEU A 194 28.38 11.80 -2.24
CA LEU A 194 27.43 11.60 -1.15
C LEU A 194 27.80 10.32 -0.42
N GLU A 195 28.17 10.44 0.83
CA GLU A 195 28.54 9.34 1.71
C GLU A 195 27.57 9.35 2.90
N GLY A 196 27.07 8.18 3.27
CA GLY A 196 26.17 8.01 4.40
C GLY A 196 26.54 6.78 5.21
N LEU A 197 26.56 6.92 6.54
CA LEU A 197 26.66 5.81 7.47
C LEU A 197 25.62 6.02 8.57
N ASN A 198 24.74 5.03 8.76
CA ASN A 198 23.75 5.04 9.82
C ASN A 198 23.92 3.79 10.67
N LEU A 199 23.91 3.98 11.98
CA LEU A 199 23.95 2.95 13.00
C LEU A 199 22.74 3.13 13.91
N SER A 200 22.02 2.07 14.25
CA SER A 200 20.95 2.15 15.25
C SER A 200 20.85 0.86 16.06
N ALA A 201 20.60 0.99 17.34
CA ALA A 201 20.44 -0.14 18.24
C ALA A 201 19.49 0.20 19.40
N PRO A 202 18.74 -0.79 19.93
CA PRO A 202 18.12 -0.66 21.23
C PRO A 202 19.20 -0.63 22.31
N LEU A 203 18.95 0.07 23.42
CA LEU A 203 19.91 0.09 24.53
C LEU A 203 19.80 -1.21 25.33
N PRO A 204 20.93 -1.90 25.62
CA PRO A 204 20.91 -3.19 26.30
C PRO A 204 20.27 -3.17 27.71
N PHE A 205 20.37 -2.04 28.41
CA PHE A 205 19.82 -1.85 29.76
C PHE A 205 18.40 -1.25 29.76
N ASP A 206 17.93 -0.75 28.63
CA ASP A 206 16.58 -0.24 28.42
C ASP A 206 16.16 -0.53 26.95
N PRO A 207 15.68 -1.76 26.65
CA PRO A 207 15.35 -2.16 25.29
C PRO A 207 14.19 -1.37 24.64
N GLN A 208 13.45 -0.59 25.41
CA GLN A 208 12.44 0.33 24.89
C GLN A 208 13.06 1.60 24.30
N SER A 209 14.28 1.93 24.72
CA SER A 209 15.03 3.07 24.20
C SER A 209 15.88 2.66 23.00
N SER A 210 16.04 3.58 22.06
CA SER A 210 16.95 3.42 20.93
C SER A 210 17.96 4.54 20.85
N LEU A 211 19.18 4.18 20.46
CA LEU A 211 20.24 5.10 20.12
C LEU A 211 20.60 4.94 18.65
N SER A 212 20.74 6.05 17.94
CA SER A 212 21.25 6.06 16.57
C SER A 212 22.37 7.07 16.41
N ALA A 213 23.28 6.77 15.50
CA ALA A 213 24.32 7.69 15.05
C ALA A 213 24.31 7.71 13.53
N SER A 214 24.45 8.89 12.94
CA SER A 214 24.59 9.02 11.49
C SER A 214 25.72 9.97 11.13
N TYR A 215 26.42 9.61 10.06
CA TYR A 215 27.41 10.44 9.41
C TYR A 215 27.00 10.64 7.97
N VAL A 216 26.97 11.89 7.52
CA VAL A 216 26.68 12.26 6.14
C VAL A 216 27.76 13.25 5.68
N ARG A 217 28.38 12.92 4.54
CA ARG A 217 29.26 13.84 3.82
C ARG A 217 28.72 14.03 2.41
N GLN A 218 28.55 15.28 2.03
CA GLN A 218 28.09 15.67 0.70
C GLN A 218 29.02 16.73 0.13
N VAL A 219 29.33 16.57 -1.17
CA VAL A 219 29.92 17.62 -1.99
C VAL A 219 28.96 17.86 -3.13
N ASP A 220 28.34 19.03 -3.17
CA ASP A 220 27.38 19.37 -4.20
C ASP A 220 28.04 19.59 -5.59
N ALA A 221 27.23 19.80 -6.63
CA ALA A 221 27.72 20.03 -7.99
C ALA A 221 28.63 21.27 -8.11
N LEU A 222 28.49 22.26 -7.23
CA LEU A 222 29.31 23.46 -7.17
C LEU A 222 30.60 23.30 -6.34
N GLY A 223 30.74 22.18 -5.60
CA GLY A 223 31.87 21.90 -4.72
C GLY A 223 31.69 22.36 -3.29
N ASN A 224 30.52 22.85 -2.88
CA ASN A 224 30.25 23.14 -1.49
C ASN A 224 30.17 21.83 -0.70
N ARG A 225 30.69 21.87 0.53
CA ARG A 225 30.73 20.69 1.41
C ARG A 225 29.76 20.83 2.56
N ALA A 226 29.08 19.74 2.87
CA ALA A 226 28.42 19.50 4.13
C ALA A 226 28.98 18.22 4.74
N GLU A 227 29.33 18.24 6.01
CA GLU A 227 29.89 17.08 6.73
C GLU A 227 29.30 17.04 8.13
N ILE A 228 28.32 16.17 8.32
CA ILE A 228 27.46 16.17 9.51
C ILE A 228 27.57 14.83 10.21
N LEU A 229 27.96 14.87 11.49
CA LEU A 229 27.82 13.76 12.43
C LEU A 229 26.66 14.06 13.37
N SER A 230 25.74 13.12 13.51
CA SER A 230 24.63 13.26 14.46
C SER A 230 24.47 12.02 15.33
N ALA A 231 23.93 12.24 16.53
CA ALA A 231 23.48 11.17 17.42
C ALA A 231 22.06 11.49 17.90
N ALA A 232 21.19 10.48 17.90
CA ALA A 232 19.83 10.63 18.36
C ALA A 232 19.47 9.54 19.37
N TYR A 233 18.71 9.93 20.37
CA TYR A 233 18.16 9.07 21.40
C TYR A 233 16.64 9.19 21.37
N SER A 234 15.93 8.08 21.47
CA SER A 234 14.47 8.08 21.62
C SER A 234 14.03 7.09 22.69
N ARG A 235 12.98 7.48 23.43
CA ARG A 235 12.39 6.67 24.49
C ARG A 235 10.87 6.80 24.52
N PRO A 236 10.11 5.68 24.48
CA PRO A 236 8.70 5.69 24.80
C PRO A 236 8.48 6.07 26.27
N MET A 237 7.41 6.81 26.55
CA MET A 237 7.04 7.26 27.89
C MET A 237 5.80 6.48 28.39
N PRO A 238 5.66 6.28 29.70
CA PRO A 238 4.56 5.47 30.27
C PRO A 238 3.15 5.95 29.92
N PHE A 239 2.98 7.23 29.57
CA PHE A 239 1.70 7.83 29.18
C PHE A 239 1.40 7.69 27.68
N GLY A 240 2.13 6.81 26.97
CA GLY A 240 1.96 6.58 25.53
C GLY A 240 2.64 7.61 24.62
N GLY A 241 3.34 8.57 25.20
CA GLY A 241 4.15 9.54 24.47
C GLY A 241 5.57 9.05 24.20
N SER A 242 6.40 9.92 23.62
CA SER A 242 7.82 9.65 23.38
C SER A 242 8.65 10.90 23.60
N PHE A 243 9.83 10.70 24.21
CA PHE A 243 10.89 11.71 24.29
C PHE A 243 11.94 11.40 23.22
N TYR A 244 12.50 12.41 22.61
CA TYR A 244 13.61 12.30 21.68
C TYR A 244 14.60 13.46 21.86
N ALA A 245 15.87 13.15 21.66
CA ALA A 245 16.97 14.10 21.69
C ALA A 245 17.87 13.82 20.49
N ASN A 246 18.34 14.87 19.84
CA ASN A 246 19.33 14.80 18.78
C ASN A 246 20.40 15.85 19.00
N VAL A 247 21.65 15.48 18.75
CA VAL A 247 22.77 16.41 18.67
C VAL A 247 23.47 16.20 17.35
N PHE A 248 23.87 17.26 16.69
CA PHE A 248 24.66 17.19 15.47
C PHE A 248 25.81 18.17 15.48
N ARG A 249 26.87 17.82 14.75
CA ARG A 249 28.00 18.69 14.44
C ARG A 249 28.17 18.72 12.93
N ASP A 250 28.09 19.89 12.34
CA ASP A 250 28.51 20.19 10.98
C ASP A 250 29.97 20.64 11.01
N PHE A 251 30.86 19.80 10.50
CA PHE A 251 32.31 20.07 10.48
C PHE A 251 32.69 21.08 9.40
N ALA A 252 31.93 21.12 8.29
CA ALA A 252 32.17 22.06 7.20
C ALA A 252 31.71 23.48 7.56
N GLY A 253 30.49 23.61 8.08
CA GLY A 253 29.92 24.89 8.52
C GLY A 253 30.37 25.32 9.92
N GLY A 254 31.05 24.48 10.68
CA GLY A 254 31.51 24.78 12.03
C GLY A 254 30.40 24.83 13.10
N ASN A 255 29.17 24.42 12.74
CA ASN A 255 28.00 24.57 13.60
C ASN A 255 27.72 23.31 14.43
N THR A 256 27.25 23.50 15.65
CA THR A 256 26.68 22.43 16.48
C THR A 256 25.22 22.75 16.76
N GLY A 257 24.35 21.75 16.68
CA GLY A 257 22.95 21.89 17.02
C GLY A 257 22.47 20.80 17.96
N VAL A 258 21.49 21.15 18.76
CA VAL A 258 20.79 20.24 19.67
C VAL A 258 19.29 20.38 19.43
N TYR A 259 18.61 19.26 19.42
CA TYR A 259 17.17 19.21 19.37
C TYR A 259 16.64 18.30 20.48
N LEU A 260 15.69 18.81 21.26
CA LEU A 260 14.98 18.05 22.29
C LEU A 260 13.48 18.14 21.99
N GLY A 261 12.77 17.03 22.08
CA GLY A 261 11.37 17.03 21.81
C GLY A 261 10.58 15.98 22.60
N LEU A 262 9.32 16.30 22.79
CA LEU A 262 8.33 15.46 23.46
C LEU A 262 7.12 15.33 22.53
N ASN A 263 6.64 14.11 22.35
CA ASN A 263 5.39 13.82 21.66
C ASN A 263 4.43 13.15 22.65
N MET A 264 3.16 13.54 22.60
CA MET A 264 2.11 12.98 23.44
C MET A 264 0.84 12.75 22.63
N PRO A 265 0.20 11.56 22.75
CA PRO A 265 -1.12 11.35 22.18
C PRO A 265 -2.18 12.11 22.97
N LEU A 266 -3.12 12.75 22.27
CA LEU A 266 -4.33 13.34 22.83
C LEU A 266 -5.54 12.55 22.32
N GLY A 267 -5.91 11.50 23.07
CA GLY A 267 -6.96 10.57 22.64
C GLY A 267 -6.51 9.64 21.52
N ALA A 268 -7.46 9.15 20.73
CA ALA A 268 -7.21 8.07 19.75
C ALA A 268 -6.62 8.55 18.41
N SER A 269 -6.75 9.83 18.06
CA SER A 269 -6.45 10.31 16.71
C SER A 269 -5.71 11.64 16.65
N THR A 270 -5.37 12.24 17.79
CA THR A 270 -4.68 13.52 17.85
C THR A 270 -3.39 13.37 18.62
N SER A 271 -2.34 14.06 18.22
CA SER A 271 -1.08 14.13 18.97
C SER A 271 -0.61 15.58 19.10
N VAL A 272 0.10 15.83 20.17
CA VAL A 272 0.81 17.10 20.41
C VAL A 272 2.30 16.80 20.48
N SER A 273 3.08 17.59 19.81
CA SER A 273 4.52 17.59 19.98
C SER A 273 5.02 18.99 20.33
N THR A 274 6.01 19.06 21.19
CA THR A 274 6.75 20.29 21.46
C THR A 274 8.23 20.00 21.49
N GLY A 275 9.04 20.93 21.00
CA GLY A 275 10.48 20.74 20.96
C GLY A 275 11.23 22.05 20.94
N VAL A 276 12.48 21.97 21.33
CA VAL A 276 13.44 23.08 21.30
C VAL A 276 14.59 22.68 20.41
N ALA A 277 14.84 23.46 19.38
CA ALA A 277 16.02 23.38 18.54
C ALA A 277 16.96 24.53 18.87
N SER A 278 18.25 24.26 19.02
CA SER A 278 19.29 25.28 19.17
C SER A 278 20.45 24.97 18.25
N ALA A 279 20.79 25.87 17.35
CA ALA A 279 21.91 25.76 16.44
C ALA A 279 22.52 27.13 16.14
N ALA A 280 23.85 27.21 16.04
CA ALA A 280 24.58 28.46 15.73
C ALA A 280 24.20 29.64 16.63
N GLY A 281 23.93 29.41 17.89
CA GLY A 281 23.54 30.44 18.87
C GLY A 281 22.11 30.96 18.75
N ARG A 282 21.27 30.30 17.91
CA ARG A 282 19.88 30.64 17.73
C ARG A 282 18.99 29.49 18.21
N SER A 283 17.92 29.82 18.92
CA SER A 283 16.99 28.82 19.45
C SER A 283 15.58 29.06 18.90
N THR A 284 14.88 27.97 18.66
CA THR A 284 13.47 28.00 18.23
C THR A 284 12.72 26.96 19.06
N ILE A 285 11.57 27.34 19.59
CA ILE A 285 10.61 26.44 20.24
C ILE A 285 9.51 26.20 19.23
N THR A 286 9.20 24.94 18.96
CA THR A 286 8.11 24.56 18.04
C THR A 286 7.08 23.73 18.80
N SER A 287 5.82 24.10 18.67
CA SER A 287 4.68 23.34 19.16
C SER A 287 3.79 22.97 17.99
N ASP A 288 3.34 21.74 17.97
CA ASP A 288 2.57 21.17 16.85
C ASP A 288 1.45 20.31 17.43
N ILE A 289 0.23 20.54 16.96
CA ILE A 289 -0.90 19.68 17.26
C ILE A 289 -1.48 19.18 15.95
N VAL A 290 -1.61 17.86 15.82
CA VAL A 290 -2.00 17.22 14.58
C VAL A 290 -3.03 16.13 14.80
N ARG A 291 -4.06 16.14 13.98
CA ARG A 291 -4.93 15.02 13.71
C ARG A 291 -4.68 14.56 12.27
N PRO A 292 -3.99 13.42 12.05
CA PRO A 292 -3.75 12.90 10.71
C PRO A 292 -5.05 12.66 9.95
N LEU A 293 -5.00 12.85 8.64
CA LEU A 293 -6.09 12.45 7.76
C LEU A 293 -6.26 10.93 7.81
N GLY A 294 -7.45 10.47 8.17
CA GLY A 294 -7.77 9.03 8.20
C GLY A 294 -7.79 8.43 6.79
N PRO A 295 -7.72 7.09 6.69
CA PRO A 295 -7.76 6.40 5.40
C PRO A 295 -9.15 6.32 4.78
N ASP A 296 -10.21 6.55 5.55
CA ASP A 296 -11.58 6.36 5.10
C ASP A 296 -12.14 7.62 4.42
N THR A 297 -12.98 7.42 3.42
CA THR A 297 -13.74 8.51 2.79
C THR A 297 -14.57 9.26 3.82
N GLY A 298 -14.57 10.59 3.76
CA GLY A 298 -15.22 11.46 4.74
C GLY A 298 -14.33 11.85 5.92
N SER A 299 -13.10 11.32 6.01
CA SER A 299 -12.19 11.69 7.10
C SER A 299 -11.69 13.13 6.97
N LEU A 300 -11.49 13.76 8.12
CA LEU A 300 -10.95 15.09 8.28
C LEU A 300 -9.64 15.02 9.07
N GLY A 301 -8.56 15.50 8.48
CA GLY A 301 -7.28 15.74 9.13
C GLY A 301 -7.06 17.24 9.31
N TRP A 302 -6.24 17.62 10.29
CA TRP A 302 -5.84 19.01 10.49
C TRP A 302 -4.54 19.11 11.28
N ARG A 303 -3.86 20.24 11.13
CA ARG A 303 -2.62 20.55 11.83
C ARG A 303 -2.59 22.02 12.21
N LEU A 304 -2.10 22.31 13.41
CA LEU A 304 -1.72 23.63 13.87
C LEU A 304 -0.28 23.59 14.35
N ARG A 305 0.54 24.48 13.84
CA ARG A 305 1.94 24.62 14.23
C ARG A 305 2.25 26.05 14.58
N ASP A 306 3.00 26.23 15.66
CA ASP A 306 3.57 27.49 16.10
C ASP A 306 5.06 27.30 16.40
N ALA A 307 5.90 28.13 15.82
CA ALA A 307 7.33 28.16 16.06
C ALA A 307 7.75 29.59 16.43
N GLU A 308 8.37 29.71 17.60
CA GLU A 308 8.81 30.99 18.13
C GLU A 308 10.33 30.98 18.34
N GLY A 309 10.98 32.12 18.09
CA GLY A 309 12.41 32.30 18.27
C GLY A 309 13.11 32.83 17.03
N ALA A 310 14.19 32.15 16.61
CA ALA A 310 15.05 32.63 15.51
C ALA A 310 14.34 32.77 14.16
N VAL A 311 13.36 31.91 13.89
CA VAL A 311 12.52 31.93 12.67
C VAL A 311 11.08 31.70 13.10
N PRO A 312 10.32 32.79 13.40
CA PRO A 312 8.91 32.65 13.74
C PRO A 312 8.13 32.10 12.54
N TYR A 313 7.27 31.12 12.81
CA TYR A 313 6.50 30.45 11.77
C TYR A 313 5.19 29.91 12.34
N ARG A 314 4.08 30.18 11.68
CA ARG A 314 2.77 29.66 12.03
C ARG A 314 2.14 28.97 10.82
N GLU A 315 1.49 27.85 11.09
CA GLU A 315 0.81 27.08 10.05
C GLU A 315 -0.51 26.53 10.60
N ALA A 316 -1.54 26.63 9.77
CA ALA A 316 -2.80 25.93 9.97
C ALA A 316 -3.16 25.20 8.68
N SER A 317 -3.42 23.90 8.77
CA SER A 317 -3.87 23.12 7.63
C SER A 317 -5.09 22.26 7.97
N ALA A 318 -5.93 22.04 6.96
CA ALA A 318 -7.07 21.12 7.03
C ALA A 318 -7.16 20.31 5.75
N SER A 319 -7.32 19.00 5.88
CA SER A 319 -7.43 18.06 4.76
C SER A 319 -8.70 17.26 4.87
N TYR A 320 -9.40 17.10 3.76
CA TYR A 320 -10.62 16.30 3.67
C TYR A 320 -10.49 15.25 2.57
N ARG A 321 -10.78 14.00 2.89
CA ARG A 321 -10.76 12.88 1.95
C ARG A 321 -12.16 12.64 1.38
N ALA A 322 -12.36 13.01 0.12
CA ALA A 322 -13.55 12.66 -0.66
C ALA A 322 -13.35 11.31 -1.37
N GLY A 323 -14.45 10.75 -1.91
CA GLY A 323 -14.36 9.49 -2.68
C GLY A 323 -13.57 9.61 -4.00
N PHE A 324 -13.39 10.83 -4.50
CA PHE A 324 -12.70 11.12 -5.76
C PHE A 324 -11.33 11.78 -5.58
N GLY A 325 -10.90 12.02 -4.34
CA GLY A 325 -9.62 12.66 -4.06
C GLY A 325 -9.56 13.31 -2.70
N THR A 326 -8.42 13.94 -2.42
CA THR A 326 -8.17 14.68 -1.17
C THR A 326 -8.02 16.18 -1.47
N ALA A 327 -8.73 17.01 -0.71
CA ALA A 327 -8.57 18.46 -0.70
C ALA A 327 -7.80 18.88 0.55
N THR A 328 -6.78 19.72 0.40
CA THR A 328 -6.00 20.29 1.51
C THR A 328 -5.98 21.82 1.39
N LEU A 329 -6.34 22.48 2.46
CA LEU A 329 -6.24 23.94 2.64
C LEU A 329 -5.12 24.23 3.63
N ASP A 330 -4.18 25.07 3.25
CA ASP A 330 -3.08 25.53 4.09
C ASP A 330 -3.10 27.04 4.23
N ALA A 331 -2.77 27.51 5.42
CA ALA A 331 -2.45 28.90 5.71
C ALA A 331 -1.13 28.97 6.48
N ARG A 332 -0.18 29.74 5.98
CA ARG A 332 1.17 29.88 6.55
C ARG A 332 1.50 31.34 6.76
N SER A 333 2.14 31.63 7.89
CA SER A 333 2.63 32.97 8.20
C SER A 333 4.04 32.90 8.75
N ASP A 334 4.93 33.64 8.18
CA ASP A 334 6.30 33.85 8.69
C ASP A 334 6.57 35.34 8.90
N SER A 335 7.82 35.70 9.20
CA SER A 335 8.23 37.08 9.41
C SER A 335 8.10 37.97 8.16
N THR A 336 7.89 37.41 6.98
CA THR A 336 7.91 38.12 5.69
C THR A 336 6.55 38.18 5.02
N ALA A 337 5.76 37.11 5.12
CA ALA A 337 4.48 37.01 4.42
C ALA A 337 3.50 36.08 5.11
N THR A 338 2.22 36.26 4.78
CA THR A 338 1.16 35.27 5.04
C THR A 338 0.66 34.76 3.69
N THR A 339 0.67 33.44 3.52
CA THR A 339 0.26 32.76 2.28
C THR A 339 -0.81 31.73 2.58
N GLY A 340 -1.70 31.52 1.61
CA GLY A 340 -2.69 30.44 1.64
C GLY A 340 -2.60 29.62 0.36
N SER A 341 -2.85 28.34 0.45
CA SER A 341 -2.90 27.43 -0.70
C SER A 341 -4.05 26.43 -0.59
N LEU A 342 -4.58 26.05 -1.74
CA LEU A 342 -5.54 24.96 -1.88
C LEU A 342 -4.93 23.91 -2.80
N GLU A 343 -4.80 22.71 -2.32
CA GLU A 343 -4.36 21.56 -3.10
C GLU A 343 -5.52 20.57 -3.28
N LEU A 344 -5.73 20.15 -4.52
CA LEU A 344 -6.63 19.05 -4.86
C LEU A 344 -5.80 17.93 -5.47
N ARG A 345 -5.86 16.75 -4.86
CA ARG A 345 -5.10 15.57 -5.28
C ARG A 345 -6.02 14.40 -5.49
N GLY A 346 -5.82 13.68 -6.58
CA GLY A 346 -6.58 12.48 -6.91
C GLY A 346 -5.97 11.74 -8.09
N GLY A 347 -6.54 10.58 -8.40
CA GLY A 347 -6.15 9.73 -9.52
C GLY A 347 -7.34 9.42 -10.43
N ILE A 348 -7.05 9.12 -11.68
CA ILE A 348 -8.03 8.61 -12.64
C ILE A 348 -7.53 7.25 -13.10
N ALA A 349 -8.35 6.21 -12.95
CA ALA A 349 -8.09 4.88 -13.48
C ALA A 349 -9.14 4.54 -14.53
N ALA A 350 -8.68 4.00 -15.66
CA ALA A 350 -9.56 3.46 -16.70
C ALA A 350 -9.23 1.98 -16.88
N MET A 351 -10.19 1.13 -16.58
CA MET A 351 -10.01 -0.32 -16.65
C MET A 351 -11.36 -1.02 -16.81
N ASP A 352 -11.38 -2.08 -17.59
CA ASP A 352 -12.49 -3.02 -17.71
C ASP A 352 -13.81 -2.35 -18.14
N GLY A 353 -13.70 -1.32 -19.00
CA GLY A 353 -14.84 -0.54 -19.52
C GLY A 353 -15.35 0.55 -18.58
N GLY A 354 -14.73 0.76 -17.41
CA GLY A 354 -15.05 1.83 -16.48
C GLY A 354 -13.97 2.90 -16.40
N VAL A 355 -14.37 4.12 -16.04
CA VAL A 355 -13.48 5.22 -15.65
C VAL A 355 -13.82 5.61 -14.23
N PHE A 356 -12.81 5.67 -13.37
CA PHE A 356 -12.96 5.86 -11.94
C PHE A 356 -12.11 7.03 -11.47
N PHE A 357 -12.69 7.86 -10.66
CA PHE A 357 -11.98 8.87 -9.89
C PHE A 357 -11.71 8.31 -8.50
N SER A 358 -10.49 8.48 -8.02
CA SER A 358 -10.05 7.96 -6.74
C SER A 358 -9.17 8.96 -6.03
N ASP A 359 -8.90 8.72 -4.77
CA ASP A 359 -7.76 9.29 -4.09
C ASP A 359 -6.45 8.71 -4.69
N TRP A 360 -5.32 8.94 -4.06
CA TRP A 360 -4.02 8.48 -4.54
C TRP A 360 -4.01 6.97 -4.78
N ILE A 361 -3.60 6.56 -5.98
CA ILE A 361 -3.29 5.18 -6.33
C ILE A 361 -1.77 5.07 -6.27
N ASP A 362 -1.25 4.42 -5.24
CA ASP A 362 0.18 4.37 -4.94
C ASP A 362 0.85 3.14 -5.54
N ASP A 363 0.39 1.97 -5.18
CA ASP A 363 1.07 0.69 -5.44
C ASP A 363 0.28 -0.14 -6.47
N GLY A 364 -0.89 -0.62 -6.11
CA GLY A 364 -1.78 -1.36 -7.00
C GLY A 364 -3.24 -1.07 -6.72
N PHE A 365 -4.12 -1.47 -7.63
CA PHE A 365 -5.56 -1.28 -7.45
C PHE A 365 -6.36 -2.48 -8.01
N ALA A 366 -7.65 -2.55 -7.63
CA ALA A 366 -8.59 -3.47 -8.26
C ALA A 366 -9.82 -2.74 -8.76
N VAL A 367 -10.41 -3.23 -9.85
CA VAL A 367 -11.77 -2.89 -10.26
C VAL A 367 -12.67 -4.07 -9.93
N VAL A 368 -13.55 -3.86 -8.96
CA VAL A 368 -14.51 -4.86 -8.51
C VAL A 368 -15.79 -4.74 -9.32
N LYS A 369 -16.29 -5.86 -9.81
CA LYS A 369 -17.55 -5.99 -10.53
C LYS A 369 -18.51 -6.89 -9.77
N THR A 370 -19.71 -6.40 -9.56
CA THR A 370 -20.82 -7.18 -9.00
C THR A 370 -22.05 -7.16 -9.91
N GLY A 371 -22.03 -6.39 -11.02
CA GLY A 371 -23.20 -6.22 -11.87
C GLY A 371 -24.39 -5.54 -11.20
N THR A 372 -24.32 -5.30 -9.89
CA THR A 372 -25.41 -4.76 -9.06
C THR A 372 -24.89 -3.52 -8.32
N PRO A 373 -25.63 -2.40 -8.34
CA PRO A 373 -25.27 -1.19 -7.60
C PRO A 373 -25.54 -1.35 -6.09
N GLY A 374 -24.82 -0.58 -5.27
CA GLY A 374 -25.06 -0.50 -3.82
C GLY A 374 -24.45 -1.62 -2.99
N VAL A 375 -23.69 -2.53 -3.58
CA VAL A 375 -23.02 -3.63 -2.87
C VAL A 375 -21.76 -3.12 -2.18
N LYS A 376 -21.63 -3.39 -0.87
CA LYS A 376 -20.44 -3.04 -0.11
C LYS A 376 -19.26 -3.91 -0.51
N VAL A 377 -18.14 -3.24 -0.75
CA VAL A 377 -16.87 -3.89 -1.07
C VAL A 377 -15.88 -3.64 0.06
N LEU A 378 -15.23 -4.71 0.48
CA LEU A 378 -14.25 -4.71 1.56
C LEU A 378 -12.87 -5.09 1.02
N ASN A 379 -11.84 -4.39 1.50
CA ASN A 379 -10.44 -4.78 1.37
C ASN A 379 -9.90 -5.12 2.76
N GLU A 380 -9.36 -6.32 2.96
CA GLU A 380 -8.88 -6.83 4.25
C GLU A 380 -9.92 -6.64 5.39
N ASN A 381 -11.20 -6.91 5.10
CA ASN A 381 -12.37 -6.73 5.98
C ASN A 381 -12.69 -5.26 6.35
N ARG A 382 -12.06 -4.27 5.70
CA ARG A 382 -12.41 -2.85 5.85
C ARG A 382 -13.27 -2.41 4.69
N LEU A 383 -14.33 -1.67 4.98
CA LEU A 383 -15.19 -1.08 3.95
C LEU A 383 -14.40 -0.07 3.13
N VAL A 384 -14.34 -0.28 1.82
CA VAL A 384 -13.74 0.67 0.85
C VAL A 384 -14.81 1.60 0.29
N GLY A 385 -15.97 1.06 -0.03
CA GLY A 385 -17.07 1.80 -0.60
C GLY A 385 -18.20 0.87 -1.04
N VAL A 386 -19.12 1.42 -1.84
CA VAL A 386 -20.24 0.69 -2.44
C VAL A 386 -20.15 0.78 -3.96
N THR A 387 -20.58 -0.26 -4.67
CA THR A 387 -20.60 -0.27 -6.13
C THR A 387 -21.53 0.81 -6.69
N GLY A 388 -21.06 1.50 -7.72
CA GLY A 388 -21.80 2.54 -8.41
C GLY A 388 -22.99 2.01 -9.24
N SER A 389 -23.67 2.90 -9.97
CA SER A 389 -24.82 2.55 -10.81
C SER A 389 -24.52 1.51 -11.89
N ASN A 390 -23.27 1.35 -12.28
CA ASN A 390 -22.78 0.35 -13.22
C ASN A 390 -22.38 -0.98 -12.55
N GLY A 391 -22.61 -1.13 -11.24
CA GLY A 391 -22.22 -2.32 -10.48
C GLY A 391 -20.72 -2.47 -10.29
N MET A 392 -19.94 -1.40 -10.42
CA MET A 392 -18.48 -1.42 -10.32
C MET A 392 -17.98 -0.49 -9.22
N LEU A 393 -16.82 -0.83 -8.65
CA LEU A 393 -16.10 0.01 -7.69
C LEU A 393 -14.59 -0.13 -7.89
N LEU A 394 -13.87 0.98 -7.87
CA LEU A 394 -12.42 0.98 -7.76
C LEU A 394 -11.99 0.80 -6.30
N VAL A 395 -11.10 -0.12 -6.05
CA VAL A 395 -10.43 -0.36 -4.76
C VAL A 395 -8.97 0.09 -4.90
N PRO A 396 -8.61 1.29 -4.47
CA PRO A 396 -7.23 1.79 -4.52
C PRO A 396 -6.40 1.20 -3.39
N GLY A 397 -5.07 1.35 -3.46
CA GLY A 397 -4.15 1.05 -2.36
C GLY A 397 -4.02 -0.44 -2.04
N LEU A 398 -4.07 -1.29 -3.05
CA LEU A 398 -3.66 -2.69 -2.91
C LEU A 398 -2.13 -2.76 -2.86
N ARG A 399 -1.61 -3.75 -2.14
CA ARG A 399 -0.17 -4.01 -2.08
C ARG A 399 0.25 -4.82 -3.30
N ALA A 400 1.18 -4.27 -4.09
CA ALA A 400 1.76 -4.99 -5.21
C ALA A 400 2.52 -6.24 -4.74
N TYR A 401 2.47 -7.28 -5.55
CA TYR A 401 3.12 -8.57 -5.32
C TYR A 401 2.76 -9.27 -4.00
N GLN A 402 1.72 -8.79 -3.30
CA GLN A 402 1.22 -9.39 -2.07
C GLN A 402 -0.24 -9.81 -2.24
N SER A 403 -0.65 -10.80 -1.46
CA SER A 403 -2.04 -11.22 -1.42
C SER A 403 -2.90 -10.15 -0.76
N ASN A 404 -3.91 -9.66 -1.49
CA ASN A 404 -4.93 -8.74 -1.02
C ASN A 404 -6.27 -9.45 -1.05
N LYS A 405 -7.01 -9.40 0.04
CA LYS A 405 -8.30 -10.04 0.18
C LYS A 405 -9.41 -9.05 -0.13
N ILE A 406 -10.08 -9.22 -1.26
CA ILE A 406 -11.27 -8.46 -1.65
C ILE A 406 -12.51 -9.28 -1.35
N ALA A 407 -13.52 -8.66 -0.73
CA ALA A 407 -14.79 -9.31 -0.40
C ALA A 407 -15.97 -8.38 -0.68
N ILE A 408 -17.15 -8.97 -0.87
CA ILE A 408 -18.43 -8.26 -0.93
C ILE A 408 -19.31 -8.70 0.22
N ASP A 409 -20.22 -7.81 0.66
CA ASP A 409 -21.24 -8.16 1.63
C ASP A 409 -22.45 -8.78 0.91
N PRO A 410 -22.69 -10.09 1.07
CA PRO A 410 -23.80 -10.75 0.37
C PRO A 410 -25.17 -10.26 0.84
N THR A 411 -25.27 -9.63 2.01
CA THR A 411 -26.56 -9.10 2.51
C THR A 411 -27.05 -7.87 1.75
N ASP A 412 -26.16 -7.22 1.01
CA ASP A 412 -26.51 -6.08 0.14
C ASP A 412 -26.96 -6.52 -1.26
N LEU A 413 -26.83 -7.81 -1.57
CA LEU A 413 -27.31 -8.34 -2.86
C LEU A 413 -28.84 -8.45 -2.86
N PRO A 414 -29.51 -8.14 -3.97
CA PRO A 414 -30.92 -8.45 -4.13
C PRO A 414 -31.21 -9.94 -3.88
N VAL A 415 -32.37 -10.23 -3.29
CA VAL A 415 -32.76 -11.62 -2.91
C VAL A 415 -32.93 -12.58 -4.09
N ASP A 416 -32.95 -12.05 -5.30
CA ASP A 416 -33.00 -12.79 -6.56
C ASP A 416 -31.61 -12.94 -7.24
N THR A 417 -30.55 -12.58 -6.54
CA THR A 417 -29.18 -12.69 -7.05
C THR A 417 -28.36 -13.70 -6.27
N GLU A 418 -27.48 -14.38 -6.96
CA GLU A 418 -26.53 -15.32 -6.40
C GLU A 418 -25.11 -14.89 -6.78
N ALA A 419 -24.20 -14.91 -5.81
CA ALA A 419 -22.78 -14.66 -6.06
C ALA A 419 -22.03 -15.97 -6.09
N GLY A 420 -21.28 -16.24 -7.13
CA GLY A 420 -20.44 -17.44 -7.26
C GLY A 420 -19.40 -17.53 -6.13
N THR A 421 -18.91 -16.39 -5.70
CA THR A 421 -18.04 -16.25 -4.51
C THR A 421 -18.26 -14.90 -3.87
N THR A 422 -18.04 -14.79 -2.54
CA THR A 422 -18.10 -13.52 -1.82
C THR A 422 -16.72 -12.98 -1.44
N ARG A 423 -15.65 -13.71 -1.84
CA ARG A 423 -14.27 -13.36 -1.50
C ARG A 423 -13.30 -13.84 -2.56
N GLN A 424 -12.39 -12.97 -2.96
CA GLN A 424 -11.27 -13.29 -3.86
C GLN A 424 -9.95 -12.77 -3.29
N ILE A 425 -8.85 -13.46 -3.59
CA ILE A 425 -7.50 -13.06 -3.23
C ILE A 425 -6.77 -12.70 -4.53
N VAL A 426 -6.24 -11.48 -4.58
CA VAL A 426 -5.56 -10.95 -5.76
C VAL A 426 -4.20 -10.37 -5.39
N ALA A 427 -3.27 -10.38 -6.33
CA ALA A 427 -1.92 -9.82 -6.18
C ALA A 427 -1.58 -9.01 -7.44
N PRO A 428 -1.89 -7.71 -7.48
CA PRO A 428 -1.51 -6.86 -8.61
C PRO A 428 0.01 -6.71 -8.69
N ALA A 429 0.54 -6.39 -9.86
CA ALA A 429 1.89 -5.87 -10.01
C ALA A 429 1.94 -4.40 -9.57
N ASP A 430 3.15 -3.86 -9.39
CA ASP A 430 3.36 -2.45 -9.06
C ASP A 430 2.80 -1.53 -10.17
N GLY A 431 2.08 -0.48 -9.76
CA GLY A 431 1.38 0.44 -10.65
C GLY A 431 0.26 -0.18 -11.49
N ALA A 432 -0.13 -1.44 -11.25
CA ALA A 432 -1.08 -2.17 -12.07
C ALA A 432 -2.45 -2.36 -11.41
N GLY A 433 -3.48 -2.51 -12.27
CA GLY A 433 -4.83 -2.87 -11.86
C GLY A 433 -5.15 -4.34 -12.09
N VAL A 434 -6.05 -4.89 -11.29
CA VAL A 434 -6.60 -6.23 -11.44
C VAL A 434 -8.13 -6.19 -11.46
N ALA A 435 -8.76 -6.92 -12.37
CA ALA A 435 -10.21 -7.10 -12.39
C ALA A 435 -10.61 -8.19 -11.39
N VAL A 436 -11.63 -7.90 -10.58
CA VAL A 436 -12.21 -8.82 -9.59
C VAL A 436 -13.69 -8.95 -9.88
N ASP A 437 -14.09 -10.02 -10.55
CA ASP A 437 -15.48 -10.31 -10.86
C ASP A 437 -16.05 -11.32 -9.86
N PHE A 438 -17.11 -10.94 -9.17
CA PHE A 438 -17.78 -11.80 -8.20
C PHE A 438 -18.85 -12.70 -8.83
N ASP A 439 -19.00 -12.66 -10.18
CA ASP A 439 -19.97 -13.46 -10.92
C ASP A 439 -21.36 -13.43 -10.27
N VAL A 440 -21.83 -12.22 -9.98
CA VAL A 440 -23.16 -12.02 -9.41
C VAL A 440 -24.17 -12.14 -10.53
N GLN A 441 -24.87 -13.24 -10.54
CA GLN A 441 -25.91 -13.52 -11.51
C GLN A 441 -27.27 -13.07 -10.97
N SER A 442 -27.95 -12.22 -11.73
CA SER A 442 -29.31 -11.76 -11.44
C SER A 442 -30.36 -12.60 -12.15
N ASP A 443 -30.19 -13.89 -12.04
CA ASP A 443 -31.01 -14.81 -12.84
C ASP A 443 -32.40 -15.06 -12.25
N GLY A 444 -32.89 -14.29 -11.31
CA GLY A 444 -34.28 -14.40 -10.82
C GLY A 444 -34.84 -15.83 -10.72
N GLY A 445 -33.98 -16.82 -10.88
CA GLY A 445 -34.30 -18.26 -10.99
C GLY A 445 -34.46 -18.97 -9.66
N SER A 446 -34.74 -18.25 -8.57
CA SER A 446 -34.94 -18.87 -7.27
C SER A 446 -36.33 -18.55 -6.68
N ALA A 447 -36.90 -19.51 -5.98
CA ALA A 447 -38.16 -19.34 -5.28
C ALA A 447 -38.23 -20.16 -3.99
N LEU A 448 -39.03 -19.68 -3.06
CA LEU A 448 -39.46 -20.44 -1.89
C LEU A 448 -40.71 -21.24 -2.24
N VAL A 449 -40.54 -22.54 -2.41
CA VAL A 449 -41.65 -23.44 -2.85
C VAL A 449 -42.16 -24.21 -1.63
N THR A 450 -43.49 -24.18 -1.43
CA THR A 450 -44.14 -24.94 -0.34
C THR A 450 -44.77 -26.22 -0.90
N PHE A 451 -44.28 -27.38 -0.47
CA PHE A 451 -44.76 -28.68 -0.90
C PHE A 451 -45.71 -29.33 0.13
N LYS A 452 -46.80 -29.84 -0.34
CA LYS A 452 -47.75 -30.61 0.46
C LYS A 452 -48.00 -32.00 -0.14
N ARG A 453 -48.25 -32.96 0.74
CA ARG A 453 -48.70 -34.32 0.34
C ARG A 453 -50.16 -34.29 -0.09
N PRO A 454 -50.66 -35.36 -0.73
CA PRO A 454 -52.06 -35.46 -1.12
C PRO A 454 -53.08 -35.40 0.03
N ASP A 455 -52.65 -35.76 1.26
CA ASP A 455 -53.46 -35.65 2.49
C ASP A 455 -53.52 -34.23 3.09
N GLY A 456 -52.83 -33.28 2.45
CA GLY A 456 -52.74 -31.88 2.89
C GLY A 456 -51.64 -31.58 3.93
N SER A 457 -50.92 -32.61 4.43
CA SER A 457 -49.79 -32.43 5.34
C SER A 457 -48.57 -31.88 4.62
N PRO A 458 -47.71 -31.10 5.28
CA PRO A 458 -46.45 -30.65 4.66
C PRO A 458 -45.52 -31.86 4.37
N VAL A 459 -44.71 -31.73 3.33
CA VAL A 459 -43.59 -32.67 3.09
C VAL A 459 -42.62 -32.57 4.29
N PRO A 460 -42.11 -33.70 4.83
CA PRO A 460 -41.30 -33.71 6.02
C PRO A 460 -40.03 -32.86 5.90
N VAL A 461 -39.66 -32.22 7.02
CA VAL A 461 -38.39 -31.52 7.17
C VAL A 461 -37.21 -32.49 6.99
N GLY A 462 -36.19 -32.06 6.25
CA GLY A 462 -35.03 -32.87 5.94
C GLY A 462 -35.22 -33.79 4.73
N ALA A 463 -36.37 -33.76 4.06
CA ALA A 463 -36.56 -34.45 2.77
C ALA A 463 -35.62 -33.88 1.72
N GLU A 464 -34.96 -34.74 0.96
CA GLU A 464 -34.05 -34.37 -0.12
C GLU A 464 -34.79 -34.32 -1.45
N GLY A 465 -34.68 -33.18 -2.13
CA GLY A 465 -35.31 -32.97 -3.41
C GLY A 465 -34.30 -32.76 -4.53
N GLN A 466 -34.66 -33.16 -5.75
CA GLN A 466 -33.84 -32.95 -6.94
C GLN A 466 -34.68 -32.39 -8.08
N LEU A 467 -34.16 -31.35 -8.76
CA LEU A 467 -34.72 -30.81 -9.97
C LEU A 467 -34.38 -31.73 -11.17
N ALA A 468 -35.32 -31.88 -12.09
CA ALA A 468 -35.07 -32.62 -13.33
C ALA A 468 -34.04 -31.95 -14.26
N SER A 469 -33.85 -30.63 -14.15
CA SER A 469 -32.83 -29.83 -14.84
C SER A 469 -31.46 -29.91 -14.21
N GLY A 470 -31.31 -30.56 -13.03
CA GLY A 470 -30.13 -30.60 -12.19
C GLY A 470 -30.23 -29.58 -11.06
N GLY A 471 -29.74 -29.96 -9.89
CA GLY A 471 -29.76 -29.16 -8.65
C GLY A 471 -30.53 -29.87 -7.54
N ASP A 472 -29.90 -29.94 -6.37
CA ASP A 472 -30.44 -30.56 -5.17
C ASP A 472 -30.96 -29.49 -4.21
N PHE A 473 -32.00 -29.82 -3.45
CA PHE A 473 -32.53 -28.95 -2.39
C PHE A 473 -32.99 -29.78 -1.20
N VAL A 474 -33.16 -29.13 -0.07
CA VAL A 474 -33.67 -29.76 1.14
C VAL A 474 -34.94 -29.05 1.57
N VAL A 475 -35.96 -29.84 1.97
CA VAL A 475 -37.20 -29.31 2.50
C VAL A 475 -37.04 -28.96 3.96
N GLY A 476 -37.36 -27.71 4.29
CA GLY A 476 -37.34 -27.16 5.64
C GLY A 476 -38.69 -27.34 6.34
N TYR A 477 -38.92 -26.50 7.36
CA TYR A 477 -40.19 -26.49 8.11
C TYR A 477 -41.38 -26.13 7.22
N ASP A 478 -42.56 -26.62 7.58
CA ASP A 478 -43.83 -26.37 6.89
C ASP A 478 -43.84 -26.79 5.39
N GLY A 479 -42.94 -27.69 5.00
CA GLY A 479 -42.80 -28.15 3.64
C GLY A 479 -42.16 -27.12 2.69
N GLN A 480 -41.48 -26.10 3.21
CA GLN A 480 -40.84 -25.06 2.41
C GLN A 480 -39.45 -25.50 1.97
N ALA A 481 -39.12 -25.26 0.72
CA ALA A 481 -37.78 -25.42 0.17
C ALA A 481 -37.40 -24.21 -0.66
N PHE A 482 -36.16 -23.73 -0.44
CA PHE A 482 -35.58 -22.70 -1.32
C PHE A 482 -34.88 -23.40 -2.49
N ILE A 483 -35.30 -23.12 -3.68
CA ILE A 483 -34.87 -23.82 -4.89
C ILE A 483 -34.29 -22.81 -5.87
N HIS A 484 -33.08 -23.10 -6.36
CA HIS A 484 -32.34 -22.29 -7.32
C HIS A 484 -32.49 -22.87 -8.75
N SER A 485 -32.03 -22.11 -9.72
CA SER A 485 -31.96 -22.52 -11.14
C SER A 485 -33.30 -22.98 -11.73
N LEU A 486 -34.38 -22.30 -11.35
CA LEU A 486 -35.72 -22.58 -11.79
C LEU A 486 -35.94 -22.11 -13.24
N ALA A 487 -36.53 -22.99 -14.06
CA ALA A 487 -37.06 -22.70 -15.39
C ALA A 487 -38.54 -22.27 -15.34
N ALA A 488 -39.10 -21.85 -16.44
CA ALA A 488 -40.52 -21.49 -16.50
C ALA A 488 -41.45 -22.64 -16.10
N SER A 489 -41.06 -23.88 -16.32
CA SER A 489 -41.72 -25.11 -15.85
C SER A 489 -40.70 -26.02 -15.19
N ASN A 490 -40.99 -26.51 -14.00
CA ASN A 490 -40.06 -27.26 -13.17
C ASN A 490 -40.70 -28.58 -12.73
N HIS A 491 -39.92 -29.65 -12.81
CA HIS A 491 -40.28 -30.96 -12.30
C HIS A 491 -39.28 -31.34 -11.22
N VAL A 492 -39.78 -31.75 -10.06
CA VAL A 492 -38.95 -32.15 -8.92
C VAL A 492 -39.33 -33.56 -8.44
N SER A 493 -38.33 -34.28 -7.95
CA SER A 493 -38.51 -35.52 -7.19
C SER A 493 -38.02 -35.30 -5.77
N ILE A 494 -38.84 -35.68 -4.77
CA ILE A 494 -38.49 -35.48 -3.35
C ILE A 494 -38.52 -36.84 -2.66
N GLN A 495 -37.43 -37.17 -1.97
CA GLN A 495 -37.26 -38.39 -1.17
C GLN A 495 -37.32 -38.09 0.31
N PHE A 496 -38.03 -38.92 1.06
CA PHE A 496 -38.11 -38.86 2.53
C PHE A 496 -38.20 -40.25 3.12
N LEU A 497 -38.07 -40.38 4.43
CA LEU A 497 -37.96 -41.69 5.10
C LEU A 497 -39.08 -42.69 4.77
N ASP A 498 -40.30 -42.20 4.56
CA ASP A 498 -41.50 -43.05 4.35
C ASP A 498 -41.91 -43.13 2.86
N GLY A 499 -41.10 -42.64 1.91
CA GLY A 499 -41.43 -42.70 0.50
C GLY A 499 -40.80 -41.62 -0.35
N ALA A 500 -41.35 -41.45 -1.56
CA ALA A 500 -40.95 -40.40 -2.50
C ALA A 500 -42.16 -39.83 -3.17
N CYS A 501 -42.08 -38.60 -3.63
CA CYS A 501 -43.13 -37.96 -4.43
C CYS A 501 -42.55 -37.09 -5.54
N LYS A 502 -43.36 -36.74 -6.52
CA LYS A 502 -43.00 -35.85 -7.63
C LYS A 502 -43.95 -34.66 -7.66
N ALA A 503 -43.43 -33.52 -8.03
CA ALA A 503 -44.23 -32.33 -8.17
C ALA A 503 -43.83 -31.53 -9.42
N GLU A 504 -44.79 -30.78 -9.95
CA GLU A 504 -44.59 -29.88 -11.07
C GLU A 504 -45.15 -28.50 -10.72
N PHE A 505 -44.41 -27.44 -11.07
CA PHE A 505 -44.83 -26.06 -10.84
C PHE A 505 -44.23 -25.10 -11.86
N GLY A 506 -44.99 -24.05 -12.17
CA GLY A 506 -44.52 -22.92 -12.97
C GLY A 506 -43.81 -21.89 -12.16
N PHE A 507 -42.83 -21.20 -12.74
CA PHE A 507 -42.09 -20.12 -12.13
C PHE A 507 -42.02 -18.93 -13.09
N THR A 508 -42.22 -17.73 -12.55
CA THR A 508 -42.01 -16.47 -13.25
C THR A 508 -41.16 -15.57 -12.39
N PRO A 509 -39.94 -15.20 -12.84
CA PRO A 509 -39.04 -14.37 -12.05
C PRO A 509 -39.61 -12.97 -11.81
N ARG A 510 -39.36 -12.41 -10.61
CA ARG A 510 -39.68 -11.03 -10.26
C ARG A 510 -38.42 -10.39 -9.69
N ARG A 511 -37.90 -9.38 -10.40
CA ARG A 511 -36.67 -8.68 -9.97
C ARG A 511 -36.80 -8.06 -8.57
N GLY A 512 -35.82 -8.31 -7.72
CA GLY A 512 -35.71 -7.77 -6.37
C GLY A 512 -36.71 -8.33 -5.37
N GLN A 513 -37.44 -9.42 -5.70
CA GLN A 513 -38.42 -10.04 -4.83
C GLN A 513 -38.23 -11.55 -4.76
N GLN A 514 -38.29 -12.09 -3.55
CA GLN A 514 -38.37 -13.52 -3.35
C GLN A 514 -39.77 -14.03 -3.82
N VAL A 515 -39.77 -14.87 -4.82
CA VAL A 515 -41.02 -15.48 -5.32
C VAL A 515 -41.41 -16.62 -4.41
N GLY A 516 -42.62 -16.58 -3.85
CA GLY A 516 -43.22 -17.69 -3.12
C GLY A 516 -44.16 -18.48 -4.07
N ILE A 517 -43.99 -19.79 -4.10
CA ILE A 517 -44.82 -20.70 -4.93
C ILE A 517 -45.49 -21.72 -4.01
N GLY A 518 -46.75 -21.92 -4.17
CA GLY A 518 -47.44 -23.01 -3.48
C GLY A 518 -48.72 -22.60 -2.77
N PRO A 519 -49.39 -23.59 -2.14
CA PRO A 519 -48.92 -24.97 -1.95
C PRO A 519 -48.91 -25.80 -3.26
N VAL A 520 -47.77 -26.48 -3.51
CA VAL A 520 -47.60 -27.42 -4.62
C VAL A 520 -47.87 -28.85 -4.13
N LEU A 521 -48.72 -29.59 -4.79
CA LEU A 521 -49.01 -30.97 -4.44
C LEU A 521 -47.91 -31.90 -4.94
N CYS A 522 -47.29 -32.62 -4.02
CA CYS A 522 -46.31 -33.66 -4.29
C CYS A 522 -47.00 -35.01 -4.31
N LYS A 523 -47.09 -35.61 -5.47
CA LYS A 523 -47.82 -36.88 -5.73
C LYS A 523 -46.87 -38.06 -5.91
#